data_468eb2da68a1e84b3794deea32b0e896
#
_entry.id   468eb2da68a1e84b3794deea32b0e896
#
_cell.length_a   1.000
_cell.length_b   1.000
_cell.length_c   1.000
_cell.angle_alpha   90.00
_cell.angle_beta   90.00
_cell.angle_gamma   90.00
#
_symmetry.space_group_name_H-M   'P 1'
#
loop_
_entity.id
_entity.type
_entity.pdbx_description
1 polymer ?
#
loop_
_entity_poly.entity_id
_entity_poly.type
_entity_poly.pdbx_seq_one_letter_code
_entity_poly.pdbx_strand_id
1 'polypeptide(L)'
;MQPVITDKNFEINYHEIDFRKRALFTTIMNYFEDASTEQSEKLGVGLQYLKDNDQAWVLYKWDVTIDRYPEFGEKIIVRTIPLSCRKFYAYRRFQIIDKTGKVIITGDSIWFLIDINKRRPIKVTEDMQKAYGLSETKEEPFKIDKIKFPEEFHYNNKFKVRYSDIDTNLHVNNVKYISWAIETIPFDIVLNYTLKKFVITYEKEVKYGNNISVYSEIVHKDNNEIVFVHKVENEEGKRVTSAETVSYTHLRAHETLANL
;
A
#
# COMPACT_ATOMS: atom_id res chain seq x y z
N MET A 1 3.36 -14.92 -23.11
CA MET A 1 2.50 -13.70 -23.17
C MET A 1 3.27 -12.57 -22.53
N GLN A 2 3.02 -11.32 -22.96
CA GLN A 2 3.63 -10.15 -22.29
C GLN A 2 2.61 -9.54 -21.33
N PRO A 3 3.02 -9.12 -20.13
CA PRO A 3 2.15 -8.46 -19.17
C PRO A 3 1.48 -7.21 -19.77
N VAL A 4 0.19 -7.03 -19.50
CA VAL A 4 -0.55 -5.84 -19.91
C VAL A 4 -0.21 -4.70 -18.97
N ILE A 5 0.53 -3.71 -19.44
CA ILE A 5 0.88 -2.51 -18.69
C ILE A 5 -0.21 -1.46 -18.92
N THR A 6 -0.65 -0.80 -17.88
CA THR A 6 -1.66 0.27 -17.96
C THR A 6 -1.16 1.51 -17.25
N ASP A 7 -1.26 2.65 -17.93
CA ASP A 7 -0.94 3.97 -17.43
C ASP A 7 -2.24 4.77 -17.22
N LYS A 8 -2.33 5.44 -16.07
CA LYS A 8 -3.42 6.35 -15.72
C LYS A 8 -2.84 7.70 -15.31
N ASN A 9 -3.37 8.79 -15.88
CA ASN A 9 -2.92 10.14 -15.57
C ASN A 9 -3.68 10.68 -14.35
N PHE A 10 -2.95 11.36 -13.47
CA PHE A 10 -3.49 12.08 -12.32
C PHE A 10 -2.85 13.45 -12.21
N GLU A 11 -3.54 14.37 -11.55
CA GLU A 11 -3.03 15.65 -11.11
C GLU A 11 -3.25 15.76 -9.61
N ILE A 12 -2.23 16.19 -8.86
CA ILE A 12 -2.30 16.28 -7.40
C ILE A 12 -3.16 17.47 -6.98
N ASN A 13 -4.30 17.21 -6.33
CA ASN A 13 -5.27 18.19 -5.91
C ASN A 13 -4.99 18.73 -4.50
N TYR A 14 -5.60 19.86 -4.14
CA TYR A 14 -5.39 20.52 -2.85
C TYR A 14 -5.76 19.64 -1.63
N HIS A 15 -6.82 18.85 -1.71
CA HIS A 15 -7.26 17.97 -0.60
C HIS A 15 -6.44 16.69 -0.44
N GLU A 16 -5.49 16.47 -1.35
CA GLU A 16 -4.65 15.27 -1.41
C GLU A 16 -3.22 15.50 -0.88
N ILE A 17 -2.95 16.71 -0.37
CA ILE A 17 -1.60 17.09 0.05
C ILE A 17 -1.46 17.28 1.56
N ASP A 18 -0.22 17.13 2.04
CA ASP A 18 0.18 17.46 3.40
C ASP A 18 0.49 18.97 3.56
N PHE A 19 0.85 19.37 4.79
CA PHE A 19 1.25 20.74 5.12
C PHE A 19 2.51 21.23 4.38
N ARG A 20 3.26 20.33 3.75
CA ARG A 20 4.42 20.64 2.89
C ARG A 20 4.06 20.73 1.41
N LYS A 21 2.76 20.71 1.09
CA LYS A 21 2.20 20.70 -0.27
C LYS A 21 2.60 19.46 -1.10
N ARG A 22 2.94 18.35 -0.45
CA ARG A 22 3.27 17.07 -1.08
C ARG A 22 2.08 16.11 -0.95
N ALA A 23 1.89 15.26 -1.95
CA ALA A 23 0.84 14.24 -1.89
C ALA A 23 0.95 13.42 -0.60
N LEU A 24 -0.18 13.20 0.09
CA LEU A 24 -0.24 12.28 1.22
C LEU A 24 0.13 10.87 0.76
N PHE A 25 0.77 10.09 1.62
CA PHE A 25 1.08 8.69 1.30
C PHE A 25 -0.20 7.88 1.01
N THR A 26 -1.27 8.15 1.74
CA THR A 26 -2.58 7.55 1.51
C THR A 26 -3.16 7.88 0.14
N THR A 27 -2.94 9.09 -0.38
CA THR A 27 -3.30 9.47 -1.76
C THR A 27 -2.56 8.61 -2.79
N ILE A 28 -1.25 8.41 -2.60
CA ILE A 28 -0.45 7.53 -3.45
C ILE A 28 -1.05 6.12 -3.51
N MET A 29 -1.42 5.58 -2.35
CA MET A 29 -1.99 4.24 -2.27
C MET A 29 -3.37 4.14 -2.91
N ASN A 30 -4.22 5.16 -2.77
CA ASN A 30 -5.50 5.24 -3.47
C ASN A 30 -5.31 5.27 -5.00
N TYR A 31 -4.32 6.00 -5.51
CA TYR A 31 -4.02 6.03 -6.94
C TYR A 31 -3.55 4.67 -7.47
N PHE A 32 -2.81 3.89 -6.68
CA PHE A 32 -2.44 2.53 -7.03
C PHE A 32 -3.68 1.62 -7.13
N GLU A 33 -4.59 1.71 -6.17
CA GLU A 33 -5.86 0.96 -6.20
C GLU A 33 -6.71 1.36 -7.40
N ASP A 34 -6.87 2.65 -7.66
CA ASP A 34 -7.62 3.19 -8.82
C ASP A 34 -7.05 2.70 -10.15
N ALA A 35 -5.72 2.73 -10.32
CA ALA A 35 -5.07 2.30 -11.56
C ALA A 35 -5.25 0.80 -11.81
N SER A 36 -5.17 -0.02 -10.77
CA SER A 36 -5.35 -1.48 -10.91
C SER A 36 -6.81 -1.87 -11.12
N THR A 37 -7.75 -1.17 -10.48
CA THR A 37 -9.19 -1.38 -10.67
C THR A 37 -9.58 -1.02 -12.10
N GLU A 38 -9.16 0.15 -12.60
CA GLU A 38 -9.42 0.57 -13.97
C GLU A 38 -8.84 -0.41 -14.99
N GLN A 39 -7.62 -0.94 -14.75
CA GLN A 39 -7.04 -1.96 -15.60
C GLN A 39 -7.95 -3.20 -15.65
N SER A 40 -8.39 -3.69 -14.50
CA SER A 40 -9.22 -4.89 -14.40
C SER A 40 -10.56 -4.72 -15.14
N GLU A 41 -11.18 -3.54 -15.01
CA GLU A 41 -12.42 -3.21 -15.73
C GLU A 41 -12.18 -3.20 -17.25
N LYS A 42 -11.13 -2.54 -17.74
CA LYS A 42 -10.79 -2.49 -19.18
C LYS A 42 -10.49 -3.88 -19.76
N LEU A 43 -9.98 -4.78 -18.95
CA LEU A 43 -9.65 -6.16 -19.34
C LEU A 43 -10.83 -7.12 -19.21
N GLY A 44 -12.01 -6.66 -18.75
CA GLY A 44 -13.21 -7.48 -18.58
C GLY A 44 -13.15 -8.46 -17.40
N VAL A 45 -12.22 -8.27 -16.47
CA VAL A 45 -12.07 -9.09 -15.25
C VAL A 45 -12.21 -8.24 -13.97
N GLY A 46 -12.98 -7.14 -14.05
CA GLY A 46 -13.22 -6.20 -12.98
C GLY A 46 -14.28 -6.66 -11.97
N LEU A 47 -14.89 -5.68 -11.27
CA LEU A 47 -15.78 -5.94 -10.13
C LEU A 47 -16.98 -6.83 -10.48
N GLN A 48 -17.62 -6.59 -11.65
CA GLN A 48 -18.77 -7.39 -12.06
C GLN A 48 -18.37 -8.84 -12.37
N TYR A 49 -17.25 -9.04 -13.09
CA TYR A 49 -16.72 -10.38 -13.36
C TYR A 49 -16.42 -11.14 -12.07
N LEU A 50 -15.77 -10.49 -11.11
CA LEU A 50 -15.46 -11.09 -9.81
C LEU A 50 -16.74 -11.53 -9.07
N LYS A 51 -17.76 -10.66 -9.06
CA LYS A 51 -19.05 -10.94 -8.44
C LYS A 51 -19.78 -12.11 -9.10
N ASP A 52 -19.82 -12.16 -10.43
CA ASP A 52 -20.49 -13.22 -11.19
C ASP A 52 -19.83 -14.60 -11.02
N ASN A 53 -18.57 -14.60 -10.62
CA ASN A 53 -17.78 -15.82 -10.38
C ASN A 53 -17.57 -16.15 -8.89
N ASP A 54 -18.24 -15.44 -7.96
CA ASP A 54 -18.06 -15.59 -6.50
C ASP A 54 -16.60 -15.47 -6.07
N GLN A 55 -15.86 -14.52 -6.65
CA GLN A 55 -14.44 -14.31 -6.42
C GLN A 55 -14.16 -12.92 -5.88
N ALA A 56 -13.06 -12.79 -5.13
CA ALA A 56 -12.52 -11.50 -4.73
C ALA A 56 -10.99 -11.52 -4.69
N TRP A 57 -10.37 -10.39 -5.04
CA TRP A 57 -8.98 -10.16 -4.78
C TRP A 57 -8.77 -9.71 -3.33
N VAL A 58 -7.84 -10.34 -2.65
CA VAL A 58 -7.41 -9.96 -1.30
C VAL A 58 -5.96 -9.51 -1.37
N LEU A 59 -5.73 -8.29 -0.96
CA LEU A 59 -4.38 -7.75 -0.80
C LEU A 59 -3.73 -8.39 0.43
N TYR A 60 -2.52 -8.91 0.26
CA TYR A 60 -1.76 -9.53 1.32
C TYR A 60 -0.64 -8.66 1.83
N LYS A 61 0.17 -8.11 0.92
CA LYS A 61 1.34 -7.31 1.27
C LYS A 61 1.58 -6.16 0.32
N TRP A 62 2.18 -5.09 0.85
CA TRP A 62 2.85 -4.04 0.11
C TRP A 62 4.29 -3.85 0.60
N ASP A 63 5.18 -3.48 -0.34
CA ASP A 63 6.47 -2.82 -0.10
C ASP A 63 6.55 -1.62 -1.03
N VAL A 64 6.57 -0.42 -0.46
CA VAL A 64 6.56 0.83 -1.22
C VAL A 64 7.79 1.64 -0.90
N THR A 65 8.54 2.02 -1.93
CA THR A 65 9.74 2.88 -1.83
C THR A 65 9.48 4.20 -2.52
N ILE A 66 9.89 5.30 -1.88
CA ILE A 66 9.61 6.67 -2.28
C ILE A 66 10.93 7.43 -2.45
N ASP A 67 11.30 7.74 -3.69
CA ASP A 67 12.42 8.64 -3.98
C ASP A 67 12.02 10.08 -3.70
N ARG A 68 10.86 10.49 -4.22
CA ARG A 68 10.27 11.83 -4.10
C ARG A 68 8.75 11.75 -4.07
N TYR A 69 8.13 12.60 -3.28
CA TYR A 69 6.68 12.81 -3.35
C TYR A 69 6.33 13.77 -4.51
N PRO A 70 5.25 13.54 -5.26
CA PRO A 70 4.71 14.54 -6.15
C PRO A 70 4.08 15.69 -5.36
N GLU A 71 4.10 16.90 -5.92
CA GLU A 71 3.66 18.13 -5.27
C GLU A 71 2.30 18.60 -5.81
N PHE A 72 1.67 19.53 -5.11
CA PHE A 72 0.41 20.16 -5.52
C PHE A 72 0.47 20.67 -6.97
N GLY A 73 -0.55 20.32 -7.77
CA GLY A 73 -0.66 20.67 -9.18
C GLY A 73 0.26 19.88 -10.13
N GLU A 74 1.10 18.97 -9.58
CA GLU A 74 1.95 18.13 -10.43
C GLU A 74 1.11 17.07 -11.15
N LYS A 75 1.37 16.93 -12.45
CA LYS A 75 0.80 15.87 -13.30
C LYS A 75 1.74 14.68 -13.30
N ILE A 76 1.19 13.53 -13.00
CA ILE A 76 1.91 12.27 -12.88
C ILE A 76 1.22 11.17 -13.68
N ILE A 77 1.99 10.14 -14.00
CA ILE A 77 1.47 8.88 -14.54
C ILE A 77 1.58 7.82 -13.45
N VAL A 78 0.48 7.15 -13.18
CA VAL A 78 0.44 5.96 -12.32
C VAL A 78 0.37 4.74 -13.21
N ARG A 79 1.43 3.95 -13.19
CA ARG A 79 1.58 2.73 -13.97
C ARG A 79 1.31 1.51 -13.11
N THR A 80 0.52 0.57 -13.61
CA THR A 80 0.28 -0.73 -12.99
C THR A 80 0.75 -1.85 -13.92
N ILE A 81 1.54 -2.78 -13.37
CA ILE A 81 2.22 -3.86 -14.08
C ILE A 81 1.93 -5.17 -13.36
N PRO A 82 1.01 -6.01 -13.85
CA PRO A 82 0.91 -7.38 -13.38
C PRO A 82 2.17 -8.14 -13.78
N LEU A 83 2.86 -8.77 -12.83
CA LEU A 83 4.16 -9.40 -13.07
C LEU A 83 4.03 -10.89 -13.32
N SER A 84 3.34 -11.59 -12.41
CA SER A 84 3.22 -13.06 -12.48
C SER A 84 2.12 -13.57 -11.56
N CYS A 85 1.73 -14.84 -11.79
CA CYS A 85 0.90 -15.62 -10.89
C CYS A 85 1.66 -16.88 -10.48
N ARG A 86 1.64 -17.21 -9.17
CA ARG A 86 2.25 -18.42 -8.62
C ARG A 86 1.31 -19.08 -7.64
N LYS A 87 0.76 -20.23 -7.98
CA LYS A 87 -0.26 -20.92 -7.18
C LYS A 87 -1.46 -20.01 -6.87
N PHE A 88 -1.56 -19.51 -5.64
CA PHE A 88 -2.63 -18.65 -5.17
C PHE A 88 -2.26 -17.16 -5.21
N TYR A 89 -0.99 -16.83 -5.42
CA TYR A 89 -0.47 -15.47 -5.36
C TYR A 89 -0.41 -14.84 -6.73
N ALA A 90 -0.78 -13.55 -6.79
CA ALA A 90 -0.53 -12.67 -7.91
C ALA A 90 0.41 -11.55 -7.45
N TYR A 91 1.40 -11.24 -8.27
CA TYR A 91 2.42 -10.24 -8.02
C TYR A 91 2.22 -9.07 -8.95
N ARG A 92 2.24 -7.87 -8.41
CA ARG A 92 1.99 -6.66 -9.17
C ARG A 92 2.93 -5.55 -8.74
N ARG A 93 3.45 -4.80 -9.68
CA ARG A 93 4.23 -3.58 -9.46
C ARG A 93 3.44 -2.37 -9.86
N PHE A 94 3.61 -1.30 -9.12
CA PHE A 94 3.11 0.02 -9.41
C PHE A 94 4.26 1.01 -9.46
N GLN A 95 4.10 2.05 -10.29
CA GLN A 95 5.07 3.12 -10.39
C GLN A 95 4.35 4.45 -10.51
N ILE A 96 4.86 5.47 -9.83
CA ILE A 96 4.52 6.86 -10.15
C ILE A 96 5.68 7.43 -10.95
N ILE A 97 5.34 7.99 -12.10
CA ILE A 97 6.26 8.54 -13.09
C ILE A 97 5.96 10.02 -13.22
N ASP A 98 6.98 10.86 -13.06
CA ASP A 98 6.85 12.31 -13.19
C ASP A 98 6.85 12.75 -14.67
N LYS A 99 6.64 14.05 -14.89
CA LYS A 99 6.61 14.66 -16.24
C LYS A 99 7.90 14.51 -17.04
N THR A 100 9.03 14.15 -16.39
CA THR A 100 10.31 13.92 -17.06
C THR A 100 10.48 12.47 -17.49
N GLY A 101 9.54 11.60 -17.13
CA GLY A 101 9.61 10.15 -17.35
C GLY A 101 10.37 9.40 -16.24
N LYS A 102 10.77 10.08 -15.14
CA LYS A 102 11.45 9.43 -14.02
C LYS A 102 10.44 8.75 -13.10
N VAL A 103 10.72 7.49 -12.74
CA VAL A 103 10.00 6.81 -11.67
C VAL A 103 10.41 7.43 -10.33
N ILE A 104 9.43 7.94 -9.58
CA ILE A 104 9.63 8.62 -8.29
C ILE A 104 9.08 7.82 -7.11
N ILE A 105 8.18 6.88 -7.35
CA ILE A 105 7.67 5.93 -6.34
C ILE A 105 7.49 4.57 -7.01
N THR A 106 7.89 3.51 -6.30
CA THR A 106 7.66 2.12 -6.71
C THR A 106 6.94 1.38 -5.58
N GLY A 107 5.87 0.66 -5.92
CA GLY A 107 5.13 -0.19 -5.00
C GLY A 107 5.06 -1.62 -5.52
N ASP A 108 5.52 -2.58 -4.73
CA ASP A 108 5.39 -4.01 -5.00
C ASP A 108 4.30 -4.61 -4.11
N SER A 109 3.37 -5.35 -4.70
CA SER A 109 2.24 -5.92 -3.97
C SER A 109 2.03 -7.39 -4.26
N ILE A 110 1.54 -8.11 -3.24
CA ILE A 110 1.18 -9.53 -3.32
C ILE A 110 -0.30 -9.65 -2.99
N TRP A 111 -1.02 -10.31 -3.88
CA TRP A 111 -2.47 -10.54 -3.80
C TRP A 111 -2.75 -12.02 -3.86
N PHE A 112 -3.91 -12.44 -3.38
CA PHE A 112 -4.46 -13.75 -3.69
C PHE A 112 -5.94 -13.65 -4.04
N LEU A 113 -6.35 -14.54 -4.96
CA LEU A 113 -7.73 -14.71 -5.33
C LEU A 113 -8.41 -15.65 -4.33
N ILE A 114 -9.59 -15.28 -3.85
CA ILE A 114 -10.40 -16.12 -2.96
C ILE A 114 -11.72 -16.51 -3.62
N ASP A 115 -12.22 -17.68 -3.27
CA ASP A 115 -13.62 -18.06 -3.42
C ASP A 115 -14.37 -17.49 -2.20
N ILE A 116 -15.34 -16.59 -2.45
CA ILE A 116 -16.05 -15.87 -1.38
C ILE A 116 -16.92 -16.83 -0.56
N ASN A 117 -17.55 -17.83 -1.22
CA ASN A 117 -18.44 -18.78 -0.56
C ASN A 117 -17.68 -19.74 0.34
N LYS A 118 -16.52 -20.24 -0.13
CA LYS A 118 -15.67 -21.16 0.62
C LYS A 118 -14.68 -20.46 1.56
N ARG A 119 -14.55 -19.14 1.42
CA ARG A 119 -13.61 -18.28 2.19
C ARG A 119 -12.16 -18.83 2.21
N ARG A 120 -11.67 -19.25 1.05
CA ARG A 120 -10.33 -19.82 0.90
C ARG A 120 -9.65 -19.35 -0.38
N PRO A 121 -8.32 -19.26 -0.39
CA PRO A 121 -7.57 -18.96 -1.60
C PRO A 121 -7.81 -20.00 -2.70
N ILE A 122 -7.91 -19.52 -3.94
CA ILE A 122 -8.00 -20.32 -5.15
C ILE A 122 -6.90 -19.90 -6.13
N LYS A 123 -6.59 -20.77 -7.08
CA LYS A 123 -5.67 -20.41 -8.17
C LYS A 123 -6.27 -19.29 -9.00
N VAL A 124 -5.40 -18.37 -9.46
CA VAL A 124 -5.78 -17.36 -10.44
C VAL A 124 -6.25 -18.09 -11.70
N THR A 125 -7.45 -17.79 -12.16
CA THR A 125 -8.09 -18.49 -13.29
C THR A 125 -7.32 -18.24 -14.59
N GLU A 126 -7.43 -19.19 -15.54
CA GLU A 126 -6.77 -19.03 -16.85
C GLU A 126 -7.26 -17.80 -17.60
N ASP A 127 -8.55 -17.46 -17.49
CA ASP A 127 -9.13 -16.28 -18.12
C ASP A 127 -8.53 -14.99 -17.55
N MET A 128 -8.37 -14.91 -16.23
CA MET A 128 -7.67 -13.77 -15.61
C MET A 128 -6.20 -13.72 -16.02
N GLN A 129 -5.51 -14.86 -16.04
CA GLN A 129 -4.11 -14.89 -16.48
C GLN A 129 -3.98 -14.40 -17.92
N LYS A 130 -4.84 -14.85 -18.82
CA LYS A 130 -4.89 -14.40 -20.23
C LYS A 130 -5.20 -12.90 -20.32
N ALA A 131 -6.21 -12.43 -19.58
CA ALA A 131 -6.60 -11.02 -19.58
C ALA A 131 -5.44 -10.10 -19.16
N TYR A 132 -4.69 -10.47 -18.12
CA TYR A 132 -3.51 -9.72 -17.68
C TYR A 132 -2.23 -9.98 -18.49
N GLY A 133 -2.27 -10.85 -19.50
CA GLY A 133 -1.10 -11.24 -20.29
C GLY A 133 -0.08 -12.05 -19.50
N LEU A 134 -0.54 -12.81 -18.50
CA LEU A 134 0.29 -13.61 -17.62
C LEU A 134 0.22 -15.10 -17.94
N SER A 135 1.16 -15.85 -17.35
CA SER A 135 1.11 -17.30 -17.23
C SER A 135 1.57 -17.71 -15.83
N GLU A 136 1.13 -18.90 -15.39
CA GLU A 136 1.58 -19.42 -14.09
C GLU A 136 3.10 -19.66 -14.13
N THR A 137 3.79 -19.21 -13.09
CA THR A 137 5.23 -19.40 -12.91
C THR A 137 5.54 -20.07 -11.57
N LYS A 138 6.72 -20.68 -11.47
CA LYS A 138 7.27 -21.21 -10.21
C LYS A 138 8.09 -20.16 -9.46
N GLU A 139 8.49 -19.09 -10.13
CA GLU A 139 9.35 -18.06 -9.59
C GLU A 139 8.54 -16.94 -8.92
N GLU A 140 9.08 -16.42 -7.83
CA GLU A 140 8.59 -15.21 -7.18
C GLU A 140 9.39 -14.02 -7.74
N PRO A 141 8.73 -13.00 -8.31
CA PRO A 141 9.44 -11.85 -8.89
C PRO A 141 10.13 -11.00 -7.81
N PHE A 142 9.63 -11.05 -6.57
CA PHE A 142 10.20 -10.39 -5.40
C PHE A 142 9.70 -11.06 -4.12
N LYS A 143 10.37 -10.77 -3.00
CA LYS A 143 9.94 -11.18 -1.66
C LYS A 143 9.75 -9.95 -0.79
N ILE A 144 8.71 -9.99 0.05
CA ILE A 144 8.48 -9.00 1.09
C ILE A 144 8.67 -9.70 2.42
N ASP A 145 9.69 -9.28 3.17
CA ASP A 145 10.07 -9.92 4.43
C ASP A 145 9.00 -9.79 5.50
N LYS A 146 9.11 -10.63 6.51
CA LYS A 146 8.27 -10.54 7.70
C LYS A 146 8.79 -9.45 8.62
N ILE A 147 7.87 -8.63 9.12
CA ILE A 147 8.16 -7.60 10.10
C ILE A 147 8.46 -8.27 11.44
N LYS A 148 9.57 -7.88 12.08
CA LYS A 148 9.94 -8.32 13.42
C LYS A 148 9.42 -7.30 14.43
N PHE A 149 8.84 -7.78 15.53
CA PHE A 149 8.31 -6.92 16.58
C PHE A 149 9.22 -6.87 17.79
N PRO A 150 9.31 -5.72 18.47
CA PRO A 150 9.89 -5.60 19.80
C PRO A 150 8.96 -6.24 20.85
N GLU A 151 9.46 -6.37 22.07
CA GLU A 151 8.66 -6.89 23.20
C GLU A 151 7.64 -5.85 23.68
N GLU A 152 7.97 -4.57 23.67
CA GLU A 152 7.16 -3.47 24.16
C GLU A 152 6.84 -2.45 23.07
N PHE A 153 5.71 -1.73 23.24
CA PHE A 153 5.24 -0.66 22.37
C PHE A 153 4.87 0.55 23.22
N HIS A 154 5.50 1.68 22.97
CA HIS A 154 5.32 2.92 23.73
C HIS A 154 4.32 3.88 23.12
N TYR A 155 4.09 3.81 21.82
CA TYR A 155 3.11 4.67 21.13
C TYR A 155 1.86 3.87 20.81
N ASN A 156 0.68 4.44 21.10
CA ASN A 156 -0.57 3.79 20.74
C ASN A 156 -1.68 4.79 20.52
N ASN A 157 -2.63 4.44 19.63
CA ASN A 157 -3.88 5.14 19.40
C ASN A 157 -5.02 4.13 19.25
N LYS A 158 -6.24 4.56 19.61
CA LYS A 158 -7.46 3.79 19.41
C LYS A 158 -8.35 4.47 18.39
N PHE A 159 -8.90 3.68 17.48
CA PHE A 159 -9.81 4.17 16.46
C PHE A 159 -11.09 3.33 16.44
N LYS A 160 -12.21 4.01 16.20
CA LYS A 160 -13.47 3.34 15.89
C LYS A 160 -13.65 3.34 14.38
N VAL A 161 -13.93 2.18 13.81
CA VAL A 161 -14.17 2.03 12.37
C VAL A 161 -15.45 2.76 11.98
N ARG A 162 -15.33 3.72 11.07
CA ARG A 162 -16.41 4.60 10.62
C ARG A 162 -17.01 4.10 9.31
N TYR A 163 -18.16 4.63 8.93
CA TYR A 163 -18.79 4.40 7.64
C TYR A 163 -17.83 4.70 6.46
N SER A 164 -17.09 5.82 6.51
CA SER A 164 -16.16 6.24 5.48
C SER A 164 -14.88 5.41 5.40
N ASP A 165 -14.69 4.44 6.28
CA ASP A 165 -13.54 3.55 6.28
C ASP A 165 -13.83 2.23 5.55
N ILE A 166 -15.09 1.99 5.12
CA ILE A 166 -15.56 0.73 4.57
C ILE A 166 -15.54 0.74 3.04
N ASP A 167 -15.02 -0.33 2.45
CA ASP A 167 -14.97 -0.58 1.01
C ASP A 167 -16.23 -1.30 0.47
N THR A 168 -16.20 -1.62 -0.82
CA THR A 168 -17.30 -2.34 -1.50
C THR A 168 -17.51 -3.77 -1.02
N ASN A 169 -16.56 -4.37 -0.30
CA ASN A 169 -16.64 -5.70 0.28
C ASN A 169 -17.21 -5.68 1.73
N LEU A 170 -17.64 -4.51 2.21
CA LEU A 170 -18.11 -4.29 3.59
C LEU A 170 -17.04 -4.50 4.65
N HIS A 171 -15.77 -4.38 4.28
CA HIS A 171 -14.62 -4.41 5.17
C HIS A 171 -13.90 -3.07 5.19
N VAL A 172 -13.02 -2.88 6.15
CA VAL A 172 -12.15 -1.70 6.19
C VAL A 172 -11.26 -1.69 4.96
N ASN A 173 -11.29 -0.56 4.22
CA ASN A 173 -10.39 -0.33 3.09
C ASN A 173 -8.93 -0.42 3.51
N ASN A 174 -8.09 -1.05 2.69
CA ASN A 174 -6.68 -1.31 2.97
C ASN A 174 -5.88 -0.05 3.31
N VAL A 175 -6.17 1.08 2.64
CA VAL A 175 -5.48 2.36 2.87
C VAL A 175 -5.75 2.94 4.26
N LYS A 176 -6.85 2.56 4.92
CA LYS A 176 -7.16 3.03 6.28
C LYS A 176 -6.19 2.50 7.32
N TYR A 177 -5.75 1.25 7.20
CA TYR A 177 -4.73 0.69 8.09
C TYR A 177 -3.41 1.45 7.98
N ILE A 178 -3.06 1.90 6.77
CA ILE A 178 -1.89 2.75 6.51
C ILE A 178 -2.04 4.10 7.21
N SER A 179 -3.21 4.75 7.04
CA SER A 179 -3.52 6.01 7.74
C SER A 179 -3.36 5.87 9.25
N TRP A 180 -3.97 4.85 9.83
CA TRP A 180 -3.92 4.62 11.27
C TRP A 180 -2.51 4.32 11.80
N ALA A 181 -1.68 3.61 11.04
CA ALA A 181 -0.29 3.38 11.40
C ALA A 181 0.51 4.70 11.41
N ILE A 182 0.35 5.54 10.40
CA ILE A 182 1.01 6.85 10.31
C ILE A 182 0.57 7.79 11.42
N GLU A 183 -0.72 7.80 11.78
CA GLU A 183 -1.28 8.64 12.86
C GLU A 183 -0.75 8.28 14.27
N THR A 184 -0.09 7.14 14.44
CA THR A 184 0.58 6.80 15.72
C THR A 184 1.99 7.32 15.81
N ILE A 185 2.56 7.84 14.72
CA ILE A 185 3.90 8.45 14.71
C ILE A 185 3.80 9.83 15.37
N PRO A 186 4.64 10.16 16.38
CA PRO A 186 4.65 11.49 16.99
C PRO A 186 4.82 12.61 15.97
N PHE A 187 4.08 13.70 16.15
CA PHE A 187 4.01 14.77 15.15
C PHE A 187 5.35 15.50 14.97
N ASP A 188 6.17 15.62 16.00
CA ASP A 188 7.54 16.14 15.90
C ASP A 188 8.42 15.31 14.96
N ILE A 189 8.23 13.99 14.91
CA ILE A 189 8.90 13.10 13.96
C ILE A 189 8.36 13.35 12.56
N VAL A 190 7.05 13.46 12.38
CA VAL A 190 6.42 13.80 11.10
C VAL A 190 6.93 15.15 10.59
N LEU A 191 7.19 16.13 11.49
CA LEU A 191 7.73 17.44 11.14
C LEU A 191 9.20 17.38 10.68
N ASN A 192 10.00 16.46 11.18
CA ASN A 192 11.45 16.47 10.97
C ASN A 192 11.93 15.36 10.02
N TYR A 193 11.10 14.37 9.73
CA TYR A 193 11.44 13.23 8.86
C TYR A 193 10.48 13.14 7.68
N THR A 194 10.91 12.46 6.62
CA THR A 194 10.10 12.12 5.46
C THR A 194 10.05 10.61 5.32
N LEU A 195 8.85 10.06 5.25
CA LEU A 195 8.62 8.65 4.96
C LEU A 195 9.20 8.30 3.58
N LYS A 196 10.06 7.29 3.52
CA LYS A 196 10.74 6.83 2.31
C LYS A 196 10.49 5.37 1.98
N LYS A 197 10.09 4.58 2.97
CA LYS A 197 9.70 3.21 2.76
C LYS A 197 8.53 2.84 3.67
N PHE A 198 7.57 2.08 3.13
CA PHE A 198 6.44 1.55 3.85
C PHE A 198 6.21 0.09 3.47
N VAL A 199 6.27 -0.80 4.46
CA VAL A 199 5.95 -2.22 4.29
C VAL A 199 4.72 -2.54 5.13
N ILE A 200 3.75 -3.28 4.58
CA ILE A 200 2.56 -3.69 5.32
C ILE A 200 2.12 -5.11 4.95
N THR A 201 1.64 -5.85 5.93
CA THR A 201 1.02 -7.17 5.77
C THR A 201 -0.37 -7.15 6.37
N TYR A 202 -1.38 -7.51 5.58
CA TYR A 202 -2.77 -7.64 6.02
C TYR A 202 -3.03 -9.10 6.41
N GLU A 203 -3.54 -9.30 7.62
CA GLU A 203 -3.70 -10.65 8.21
C GLU A 203 -5.17 -11.04 8.41
N LYS A 204 -6.02 -10.06 8.75
CA LYS A 204 -7.45 -10.26 9.01
C LYS A 204 -8.27 -9.03 8.65
N GLU A 205 -9.50 -9.28 8.27
CA GLU A 205 -10.51 -8.26 7.98
C GLU A 205 -11.05 -7.63 9.28
N VAL A 206 -11.38 -6.35 9.20
CA VAL A 206 -12.11 -5.61 10.24
C VAL A 206 -13.37 -5.00 9.62
N LYS A 207 -14.44 -4.87 10.40
CA LYS A 207 -15.76 -4.44 9.93
C LYS A 207 -16.19 -3.12 10.56
N TYR A 208 -17.23 -2.53 9.99
CA TYR A 208 -17.87 -1.33 10.51
C TYR A 208 -18.22 -1.46 12.00
N GLY A 209 -17.94 -0.39 12.75
CA GLY A 209 -18.28 -0.28 14.17
C GLY A 209 -17.30 -0.95 15.13
N ASN A 210 -16.37 -1.79 14.64
CA ASN A 210 -15.31 -2.35 15.49
C ASN A 210 -14.41 -1.23 16.03
N ASN A 211 -13.84 -1.46 17.21
CA ASN A 211 -12.74 -0.66 17.71
C ASN A 211 -11.42 -1.38 17.41
N ILE A 212 -10.40 -0.63 17.10
CA ILE A 212 -9.04 -1.12 16.88
C ILE A 212 -8.06 -0.37 17.74
N SER A 213 -7.00 -1.03 18.11
CA SER A 213 -5.83 -0.44 18.78
C SER A 213 -4.64 -0.53 17.85
N VAL A 214 -3.96 0.58 17.63
CA VAL A 214 -2.73 0.65 16.84
C VAL A 214 -1.59 0.93 17.78
N TYR A 215 -0.57 0.10 17.73
CA TYR A 215 0.64 0.23 18.53
C TYR A 215 1.83 0.45 17.62
N SER A 216 2.72 1.34 18.01
CA SER A 216 3.93 1.67 17.26
C SER A 216 5.14 1.73 18.17
N GLU A 217 6.30 1.34 17.66
CA GLU A 217 7.56 1.41 18.38
C GLU A 217 8.71 1.77 17.45
N ILE A 218 9.66 2.54 17.98
CA ILE A 218 10.93 2.84 17.31
C ILE A 218 11.86 1.63 17.49
N VAL A 219 12.22 0.97 16.40
CA VAL A 219 13.14 -0.17 16.42
C VAL A 219 14.55 0.19 15.95
N HIS A 220 14.68 1.32 15.27
CA HIS A 220 15.96 1.92 14.91
C HIS A 220 15.83 3.45 14.86
N LYS A 221 16.85 4.14 15.37
CA LYS A 221 16.98 5.61 15.25
C LYS A 221 18.43 6.00 15.29
N ASP A 222 18.84 6.73 14.27
CA ASP A 222 20.15 7.41 14.24
C ASP A 222 19.97 8.89 13.81
N ASN A 223 21.06 9.55 13.42
CA ASN A 223 21.04 10.97 13.05
C ASN A 223 20.24 11.24 11.75
N ASN A 224 20.05 10.26 10.89
CA ASN A 224 19.47 10.43 9.56
C ASN A 224 18.23 9.58 9.33
N GLU A 225 18.06 8.46 10.02
CA GLU A 225 17.04 7.48 9.79
C GLU A 225 16.25 7.17 11.06
N ILE A 226 14.97 6.95 10.92
CA ILE A 226 14.11 6.41 11.97
C ILE A 226 13.22 5.32 11.39
N VAL A 227 13.16 4.18 12.07
CA VAL A 227 12.32 3.04 11.70
C VAL A 227 11.31 2.76 12.80
N PHE A 228 10.03 2.78 12.43
CA PHE A 228 8.95 2.31 13.28
C PHE A 228 8.43 0.97 12.79
N VAL A 229 8.00 0.15 13.73
CA VAL A 229 7.12 -0.97 13.46
C VAL A 229 5.75 -0.70 14.08
N HIS A 230 4.71 -1.17 13.39
CA HIS A 230 3.32 -0.94 13.77
C HIS A 230 2.58 -2.27 13.81
N LYS A 231 1.72 -2.46 14.79
CA LYS A 231 0.73 -3.53 14.81
C LYS A 231 -0.66 -2.95 15.03
N VAL A 232 -1.62 -3.47 14.28
CA VAL A 232 -3.04 -3.16 14.47
C VAL A 232 -3.71 -4.38 15.08
N GLU A 233 -4.41 -4.19 16.19
CA GLU A 233 -5.14 -5.23 16.89
C GLU A 233 -6.63 -4.91 16.94
N ASN A 234 -7.45 -5.95 16.83
CA ASN A 234 -8.90 -5.84 17.03
C ASN A 234 -9.26 -5.82 18.54
N GLU A 235 -10.56 -5.74 18.85
CA GLU A 235 -11.08 -5.70 20.22
C GLU A 235 -10.70 -6.94 21.06
N GLU A 236 -10.41 -8.06 20.41
CA GLU A 236 -10.00 -9.30 21.06
C GLU A 236 -8.48 -9.36 21.33
N GLY A 237 -7.73 -8.31 21.01
CA GLY A 237 -6.26 -8.27 21.10
C GLY A 237 -5.57 -9.12 20.03
N LYS A 238 -6.29 -9.53 18.99
CA LYS A 238 -5.71 -10.28 17.87
C LYS A 238 -5.17 -9.31 16.82
N ARG A 239 -3.93 -9.55 16.42
CA ARG A 239 -3.31 -8.77 15.35
C ARG A 239 -4.07 -9.00 14.03
N VAL A 240 -4.38 -7.89 13.36
CA VAL A 240 -5.07 -7.85 12.06
C VAL A 240 -4.18 -7.30 10.96
N THR A 241 -3.16 -6.50 11.31
CA THR A 241 -2.21 -5.92 10.35
C THR A 241 -0.88 -5.66 11.05
N SER A 242 0.21 -5.78 10.29
CA SER A 242 1.56 -5.37 10.69
C SER A 242 2.16 -4.45 9.65
N ALA A 243 2.86 -3.38 10.08
CA ALA A 243 3.53 -2.46 9.17
C ALA A 243 4.91 -2.03 9.70
N GLU A 244 5.75 -1.57 8.79
CA GLU A 244 7.04 -0.95 9.06
C GLU A 244 7.18 0.31 8.23
N THR A 245 7.65 1.39 8.85
CA THR A 245 7.94 2.66 8.19
C THR A 245 9.40 3.02 8.38
N VAL A 246 10.05 3.44 7.28
CA VAL A 246 11.41 4.01 7.31
C VAL A 246 11.34 5.44 6.84
N SER A 247 11.81 6.35 7.66
CA SER A 247 11.81 7.79 7.39
C SER A 247 13.21 8.38 7.56
N TYR A 248 13.53 9.39 6.76
CA TYR A 248 14.81 10.06 6.77
C TYR A 248 14.67 11.55 7.07
N THR A 249 15.66 12.14 7.76
CA THR A 249 15.69 13.58 8.04
C THR A 249 15.77 14.40 6.75
N HIS A 250 15.29 15.65 6.82
CA HIS A 250 15.34 16.60 5.69
C HIS A 250 16.74 17.19 5.46
N LEU A 251 17.70 17.02 6.38
CA LEU A 251 18.97 17.71 6.40
C LEU A 251 19.91 17.39 5.23
N ARG A 252 19.66 16.33 4.45
CA ARG A 252 20.49 16.01 3.27
C ARG A 252 20.34 16.96 2.08
N ALA A 253 19.34 17.85 2.04
CA ALA A 253 19.13 18.76 0.91
C ALA A 253 19.92 20.10 1.04
N HIS A 254 20.40 20.45 2.24
CA HIS A 254 21.10 21.73 2.47
C HIS A 254 22.62 21.62 2.62
N GLU A 255 23.17 20.46 2.89
CA GLU A 255 24.64 20.32 3.04
C GLU A 255 25.41 20.32 1.71
N THR A 256 24.74 20.13 0.58
CA THR A 256 25.39 20.12 -0.75
C THR A 256 25.54 21.51 -1.38
N LEU A 257 24.90 22.53 -0.84
CA LEU A 257 25.00 23.91 -1.37
C LEU A 257 25.92 24.86 -0.58
N ALA A 258 26.45 24.42 0.55
CA ALA A 258 27.33 25.22 1.37
C ALA A 258 28.84 24.95 1.13
N ASN A 259 29.17 24.01 0.24
CA ASN A 259 30.55 23.63 -0.10
C ASN A 259 30.88 23.74 -1.61
N LEU A 260 30.29 24.73 -2.30
CA LEU A 260 30.73 25.15 -3.63
C LEU A 260 31.06 26.63 -3.65
#